data_ecf0078581becec8067c38c4d2bd0083
#
_entry.id   ecf0078581becec8067c38c4d2bd0083
#
_cell.length_a   1.000
_cell.length_b   1.000
_cell.length_c   1.000
_cell.angle_alpha   90.00
_cell.angle_beta   90.00
_cell.angle_gamma   90.00
#
_symmetry.space_group_name_H-M   'P 1'
#
loop_
_entity.id
_entity.type
_entity.pdbx_description
1 polymer ?
#
loop_
_entity_poly.entity_id
_entity_poly.type
_entity_poly.pdbx_seq_one_letter_code
_entity_poly.pdbx_strand_id
1 'polypeptide(L)'
;APEVDKREIWDRLAQCEAGGNWGINNGNGFFGGLQFTQGTWEAHGGRAYAPRADLATREQQIAVAEKVRDSQGWGAWPACTAGMGLR
;
A
#
# COMPACT_ATOMS: atom_id res chain seq x y z
N ALA A 1 -20.87 -18.29 0.98
CA ALA A 1 -20.33 -17.23 0.13
C ALA A 1 -18.83 -17.39 0.00
N PRO A 2 -18.27 -17.14 -1.15
CA PRO A 2 -16.83 -17.19 -1.29
C PRO A 2 -16.19 -16.17 -0.35
N GLU A 3 -15.10 -16.56 0.25
CA GLU A 3 -14.35 -15.63 1.08
C GLU A 3 -13.88 -14.46 0.21
N VAL A 4 -14.06 -13.26 0.73
CA VAL A 4 -13.50 -12.08 0.09
C VAL A 4 -11.98 -12.22 0.17
N ASP A 5 -11.31 -12.16 -0.97
CA ASP A 5 -9.87 -12.12 -1.01
C ASP A 5 -9.43 -10.85 -0.29
N LYS A 6 -8.72 -11.00 0.82
CA LYS A 6 -8.25 -9.86 1.61
C LYS A 6 -7.40 -8.90 0.79
N ARG A 7 -6.77 -9.39 -0.28
CA ARG A 7 -5.98 -8.56 -1.17
C ARG A 7 -6.83 -7.65 -2.05
N GLU A 8 -8.11 -7.98 -2.23
CA GLU A 8 -9.03 -7.10 -2.97
C GLU A 8 -9.14 -5.72 -2.33
N ILE A 9 -9.13 -5.66 -1.01
CA ILE A 9 -9.15 -4.37 -0.29
C ILE A 9 -7.95 -3.54 -0.71
N TRP A 10 -6.79 -4.16 -0.80
CA TRP A 10 -5.56 -3.48 -1.21
C TRP A 10 -5.60 -3.04 -2.66
N ASP A 11 -6.20 -3.83 -3.55
CA ASP A 11 -6.38 -3.43 -4.94
C ASP A 11 -7.28 -2.21 -5.06
N ARG A 12 -8.34 -2.16 -4.28
CA ARG A 12 -9.25 -1.02 -4.26
C ARG A 12 -8.56 0.22 -3.71
N LEU A 13 -7.75 0.05 -2.68
CA LEU A 13 -6.97 1.13 -2.11
C LEU A 13 -5.94 1.64 -3.12
N ALA A 14 -5.25 0.75 -3.81
CA ALA A 14 -4.29 1.13 -4.84
C ALA A 14 -4.97 1.87 -6.00
N GLN A 15 -6.17 1.47 -6.36
CA GLN A 15 -6.94 2.17 -7.38
C GLN A 15 -7.20 3.62 -6.97
N CYS A 16 -7.50 3.84 -5.71
CA CYS A 16 -7.72 5.19 -5.18
C CYS A 16 -6.41 5.97 -5.07
N GLU A 17 -5.36 5.34 -4.55
CA GLU A 17 -4.08 6.03 -4.28
C GLU A 17 -3.27 6.29 -5.55
N ALA A 18 -3.26 5.32 -6.47
CA ALA A 18 -2.33 5.34 -7.61
C ALA A 18 -3.00 4.93 -8.94
N GLY A 19 -4.31 4.91 -8.99
CA GLY A 19 -5.02 4.50 -10.20
C GLY A 19 -4.77 3.04 -10.58
N GLY A 20 -4.38 2.21 -9.63
CA GLY A 20 -4.07 0.80 -9.86
C GLY A 20 -2.67 0.54 -10.38
N ASN A 21 -1.81 1.54 -10.44
CA ASN A 21 -0.44 1.38 -10.92
C ASN A 21 0.50 1.07 -9.76
N TRP A 22 0.82 -0.20 -9.59
CA TRP A 22 1.71 -0.67 -8.51
C TRP A 22 3.17 -0.25 -8.70
N GLY A 23 3.55 0.15 -9.89
CA GLY A 23 4.91 0.59 -10.20
C GLY A 23 5.07 2.10 -10.28
N ILE A 24 4.09 2.85 -9.80
CA ILE A 24 4.11 4.31 -9.96
C ILE A 24 5.25 4.95 -9.16
N ASN A 25 5.93 5.89 -9.81
CA ASN A 25 6.93 6.76 -9.19
C ASN A 25 6.97 8.04 -10.02
N ASN A 26 6.17 9.02 -9.66
CA ASN A 26 6.04 10.26 -10.41
C ASN A 26 6.78 11.43 -9.76
N GLY A 27 7.70 11.15 -8.83
CA GLY A 27 8.55 12.17 -8.23
C GLY A 27 7.93 12.99 -7.12
N ASN A 28 6.76 12.56 -6.61
CA ASN A 28 6.08 13.31 -5.53
C ASN A 28 6.46 12.83 -4.12
N GLY A 29 7.45 11.94 -4.00
CA GLY A 29 7.89 11.41 -2.72
C GLY A 29 7.13 10.18 -2.26
N PHE A 30 6.15 9.72 -3.03
CA PHE A 30 5.37 8.52 -2.75
C PHE A 30 5.62 7.49 -3.84
N PHE A 31 5.67 6.22 -3.46
CA PHE A 31 6.08 5.14 -4.35
C PHE A 31 5.11 3.96 -4.28
N GLY A 32 4.89 3.34 -5.42
CA GLY A 32 4.10 2.12 -5.53
C GLY A 32 2.60 2.35 -5.47
N GLY A 33 1.85 1.28 -5.59
CA GLY A 33 0.38 1.34 -5.67
C GLY A 33 -0.30 1.86 -4.43
N LEU A 34 0.35 1.77 -3.28
CA LEU A 34 -0.20 2.22 -2.00
C LEU A 34 0.47 3.51 -1.50
N GLN A 35 1.25 4.15 -2.35
CA GLN A 35 1.84 5.46 -2.08
C GLN A 35 2.62 5.48 -0.77
N PHE A 36 3.59 4.58 -0.65
CA PHE A 36 4.51 4.56 0.50
C PHE A 36 5.51 5.70 0.41
N THR A 37 5.82 6.31 1.55
CA THR A 37 7.06 7.08 1.66
C THR A 37 8.22 6.11 1.80
N GLN A 38 9.42 6.54 1.46
CA GLN A 38 10.61 5.69 1.61
C GLN A 38 10.81 5.29 3.06
N GLY A 39 10.58 6.22 3.99
CA GLY A 39 10.74 5.93 5.42
C GLY A 39 9.76 4.86 5.91
N THR A 40 8.51 4.94 5.51
CA THR A 40 7.50 3.94 5.87
C THR A 40 7.85 2.58 5.29
N TRP A 41 8.28 2.54 4.04
CA TRP A 41 8.71 1.30 3.37
C TRP A 41 9.84 0.64 4.14
N GLU A 42 10.87 1.41 4.49
CA GLU A 42 12.02 0.90 5.22
C GLU A 42 11.67 0.48 6.66
N ALA A 43 10.87 1.30 7.34
CA ALA A 43 10.50 1.04 8.73
C ALA A 43 9.70 -0.25 8.90
N HIS A 44 8.99 -0.67 7.89
CA HIS A 44 8.16 -1.87 7.93
C HIS A 44 8.77 -3.05 7.17
N GLY A 45 10.07 -3.01 6.94
CA GLY A 45 10.80 -4.14 6.38
C GLY A 45 10.70 -4.30 4.87
N GLY A 46 10.24 -3.28 4.16
CA GLY A 46 10.08 -3.35 2.71
C GLY A 46 11.37 -3.61 1.95
N ARG A 47 12.49 -3.18 2.51
CA ARG A 47 13.80 -3.38 1.85
C ARG A 47 14.21 -4.84 1.75
N ALA A 48 13.57 -5.74 2.49
CA ALA A 48 13.78 -7.17 2.31
C ALA A 48 13.30 -7.64 0.93
N TYR A 49 12.39 -6.89 0.32
CA TYR A 49 11.82 -7.21 -1.00
C TYR A 49 12.46 -6.37 -2.10
N ALA A 50 12.55 -5.07 -1.89
CA ALA A 50 13.08 -4.13 -2.87
C ALA A 50 13.56 -2.86 -2.18
N PRO A 51 14.49 -2.11 -2.80
CA PRO A 51 14.98 -0.86 -2.20
C PRO A 51 13.89 0.21 -2.05
N ARG A 52 12.84 0.13 -2.88
CA ARG A 52 11.77 1.13 -2.90
C ARG A 52 10.47 0.45 -3.30
N ALA A 53 9.34 0.96 -2.82
CA ALA A 53 8.04 0.30 -2.97
C ALA A 53 7.65 0.09 -4.45
N ASP A 54 7.91 1.05 -5.31
CA ASP A 54 7.54 0.95 -6.73
C ASP A 54 8.30 -0.15 -7.47
N LEU A 55 9.41 -0.62 -6.91
CA LEU A 55 10.22 -1.69 -7.47
C LEU A 55 9.81 -3.08 -6.97
N ALA A 56 8.92 -3.14 -5.98
CA ALA A 56 8.42 -4.39 -5.43
C ALA A 56 7.19 -4.86 -6.20
N THR A 57 6.88 -6.16 -6.09
CA THR A 57 5.65 -6.69 -6.67
C THR A 57 4.43 -6.21 -5.88
N ARG A 58 3.25 -6.33 -6.50
CA ARG A 58 1.97 -6.05 -5.83
C ARG A 58 1.88 -6.80 -4.50
N GLU A 59 2.18 -8.09 -4.51
CA GLU A 59 2.09 -8.95 -3.33
C GLU A 59 3.06 -8.52 -2.24
N GLN A 60 4.26 -8.11 -2.63
CA GLN A 60 5.25 -7.62 -1.67
C GLN A 60 4.83 -6.29 -1.06
N GLN A 61 4.28 -5.41 -1.87
CA GLN A 61 3.74 -4.13 -1.37
C GLN A 61 2.60 -4.37 -0.39
N ILE A 62 1.71 -5.30 -0.69
CA ILE A 62 0.61 -5.68 0.21
C ILE A 62 1.15 -6.23 1.52
N ALA A 63 2.17 -7.08 1.48
CA ALA A 63 2.76 -7.64 2.69
C ALA A 63 3.28 -6.54 3.62
N VAL A 64 3.95 -5.53 3.06
CA VAL A 64 4.43 -4.38 3.84
C VAL A 64 3.25 -3.54 4.32
N ALA A 65 2.25 -3.32 3.47
CA ALA A 65 1.07 -2.55 3.83
C ALA A 65 0.31 -3.18 5.00
N GLU A 66 0.23 -4.50 5.06
CA GLU A 66 -0.40 -5.19 6.19
C GLU A 66 0.33 -4.90 7.50
N LYS A 67 1.64 -4.82 7.47
CA LYS A 67 2.43 -4.43 8.65
C LYS A 67 2.17 -2.98 9.03
N VAL A 68 2.04 -2.09 8.07
CA VAL A 68 1.71 -0.68 8.32
C VAL A 68 0.32 -0.59 8.96
N ARG A 69 -0.65 -1.31 8.41
CA ARG A 69 -2.01 -1.34 8.96
C ARG A 69 -2.01 -1.86 10.40
N ASP A 70 -1.26 -2.92 10.69
CA ASP A 70 -1.19 -3.49 12.03
C ASP A 70 -0.57 -2.51 13.02
N SER A 71 0.34 -1.68 12.56
CA SER A 71 1.05 -0.69 13.38
C SER A 71 0.26 0.62 13.52
N GLN A 72 -0.31 1.14 12.42
CA GLN A 72 -0.89 2.47 12.35
C GLN A 72 -2.39 2.47 12.05
N GLY A 73 -2.95 1.33 11.69
CA GLY A 73 -4.34 1.21 11.25
C GLY A 73 -4.53 1.74 9.84
N TRP A 74 -5.79 1.75 9.43
CA TRP A 74 -6.17 2.25 8.09
C TRP A 74 -5.91 3.75 7.95
N GLY A 75 -5.70 4.45 9.06
CA GLY A 75 -5.39 5.88 9.05
C GLY A 75 -4.08 6.25 8.36
N ALA A 76 -3.23 5.25 8.03
CA ALA A 76 -2.05 5.47 7.19
C ALA A 76 -2.44 5.91 5.77
N TRP A 77 -3.67 5.62 5.34
CA TRP A 77 -4.23 6.02 4.05
C TRP A 77 -5.55 6.76 4.29
N PRO A 78 -5.51 7.97 4.89
CA PRO A 78 -6.70 8.56 5.49
C PRO A 78 -7.81 8.91 4.50
N ALA A 79 -7.46 9.47 3.35
CA ALA A 79 -8.48 9.91 2.39
C ALA A 79 -9.17 8.74 1.71
N CYS A 80 -8.39 7.80 1.19
CA CYS A 80 -8.93 6.68 0.43
C CYS A 80 -9.67 5.68 1.31
N THR A 81 -9.14 5.40 2.51
CA THR A 81 -9.81 4.45 3.40
C THR A 81 -11.10 5.02 3.99
N ALA A 82 -11.15 6.32 4.22
CA ALA A 82 -12.40 6.96 4.65
C ALA A 82 -13.50 6.79 3.58
N GLY A 83 -13.15 6.98 2.31
CA GLY A 83 -14.09 6.77 1.21
C GLY A 83 -14.51 5.31 1.03
N MET A 84 -13.69 4.37 1.50
CA MET A 84 -13.98 2.93 1.45
C MET A 84 -14.71 2.41 2.69
N GLY A 85 -14.92 3.26 3.69
CA GLY A 85 -15.55 2.85 4.95
C GLY A 85 -14.64 2.06 5.87
N LEU A 86 -13.34 2.12 5.67
CA LEU A 86 -12.36 1.43 6.52
C LEU A 86 -11.91 2.33 7.67
N ARG A 87 -11.78 1.75 8.86
CA ARG A 87 -11.36 2.48 10.05
C ARG A 87 -10.34 1.68 10.84
#